data_5e7236143eaf65e78d15d163a3d9153f
#
_entry.id   5e7236143eaf65e78d15d163a3d9153f
#
_cell.length_a   1.000
_cell.length_b   1.000
_cell.length_c   1.000
_cell.angle_alpha   90.00
_cell.angle_beta   90.00
_cell.angle_gamma   90.00
#
_symmetry.space_group_name_H-M   'P 1'
#
loop_
_entity.id
_entity.type
_entity.pdbx_description
1 polymer ?
#
loop_
_entity_poly.entity_id
_entity_poly.type
_entity_poly.pdbx_seq_one_letter_code
_entity_poly.pdbx_strand_id
1 'polypeptide(L)'
;MDGLVFKEVTLKDAKTLTDYFRLEAEYYNSISIETKNIYKGLDVVEYIQYGTSKRCDEGDGGIPVLRLNELNNGFISTPQKSCHILSDEEYESLRLKKGDVLIIRTNGNPNLVGKAAVVLDDTQFAFASYLFRVITNKNISPELLILR
;
A
#
# COMPACT_ATOMS: atom_id res chain seq x y z
N MET A 1 20.74 26.68 9.65
CA MET A 1 19.90 25.72 10.39
C MET A 1 18.65 25.46 9.55
N ASP A 2 18.85 24.79 8.45
CA ASP A 2 17.76 24.42 7.56
C ASP A 2 17.25 23.05 7.99
N GLY A 3 16.02 22.98 8.52
CA GLY A 3 15.40 21.71 8.84
C GLY A 3 14.57 21.64 10.11
N LEU A 4 14.46 22.71 10.89
CA LEU A 4 13.52 22.69 12.01
C LEU A 4 12.13 23.09 11.54
N VAL A 5 11.23 22.10 11.49
CA VAL A 5 9.82 22.28 11.20
C VAL A 5 9.05 22.34 12.51
N PHE A 6 8.26 23.39 12.72
CA PHE A 6 7.37 23.47 13.86
C PHE A 6 5.98 23.92 13.42
N LYS A 7 4.96 23.42 14.08
CA LYS A 7 3.56 23.80 13.89
C LYS A 7 2.88 23.92 15.25
N GLU A 8 2.27 25.03 15.49
CA GLU A 8 1.40 25.21 16.64
C GLU A 8 0.01 24.64 16.34
N VAL A 9 -0.45 23.71 17.16
CA VAL A 9 -1.77 23.10 17.07
C VAL A 9 -2.41 23.06 18.44
N THR A 10 -3.72 23.17 18.50
CA THR A 10 -4.43 23.02 19.77
C THR A 10 -4.56 21.56 20.15
N LEU A 11 -4.66 21.29 21.45
CA LEU A 11 -4.92 19.93 21.97
C LEU A 11 -6.22 19.34 21.40
N LYS A 12 -7.17 20.17 21.07
CA LYS A 12 -8.45 19.78 20.46
C LYS A 12 -8.21 19.30 19.02
N ASP A 13 -7.41 20.04 18.24
CA ASP A 13 -7.11 19.68 16.86
C ASP A 13 -6.30 18.37 16.80
N ALA A 14 -5.34 18.20 17.72
CA ALA A 14 -4.56 16.96 17.82
C ALA A 14 -5.42 15.73 18.15
N LYS A 15 -6.52 15.89 18.88
CA LYS A 15 -7.47 14.80 19.20
C LYS A 15 -8.52 14.56 18.12
N THR A 16 -8.87 15.57 17.33
CA THR A 16 -9.94 15.43 16.32
C THR A 16 -9.44 14.89 14.99
N LEU A 17 -8.15 15.07 14.66
CA LEU A 17 -7.57 14.63 13.40
C LEU A 17 -7.17 13.15 13.40
N THR A 18 -6.93 12.55 14.57
CA THR A 18 -6.59 11.13 14.68
C THR A 18 -7.18 10.55 15.96
N ASP A 19 -7.50 9.25 15.95
CA ASP A 19 -7.88 8.51 17.16
C ASP A 19 -6.68 8.33 18.11
N TYR A 20 -5.47 8.65 17.64
CA TYR A 20 -4.21 8.63 18.38
C TYR A 20 -3.63 10.03 18.50
N PHE A 21 -3.09 10.32 19.67
CA PHE A 21 -2.43 11.59 19.94
C PHE A 21 -1.08 11.64 19.20
N ARG A 22 -1.00 12.42 18.12
CA ARG A 22 0.23 12.60 17.34
C ARG A 22 0.84 13.96 17.65
N LEU A 23 2.16 13.97 17.86
CA LEU A 23 2.93 15.18 18.19
C LEU A 23 3.93 15.57 17.10
N GLU A 24 3.99 14.83 15.99
CA GLU A 24 4.93 15.12 14.91
C GLU A 24 4.52 16.39 14.15
N ALA A 25 5.37 17.39 14.17
CA ALA A 25 5.14 18.68 13.49
C ALA A 25 4.91 18.50 11.97
N GLU A 26 5.59 17.55 11.36
CA GLU A 26 5.46 17.22 9.93
C GLU A 26 4.06 16.77 9.56
N TYR A 27 3.38 16.04 10.44
CA TYR A 27 2.00 15.62 10.24
C TYR A 27 1.05 16.81 10.09
N TYR A 28 1.26 17.86 10.90
CA TYR A 28 0.39 19.07 10.91
C TYR A 28 0.81 20.11 9.87
N ASN A 29 1.99 19.98 9.27
CA ASN A 29 2.45 20.82 8.18
C ASN A 29 2.07 20.28 6.80
N SER A 30 1.43 19.12 6.73
CA SER A 30 0.92 18.61 5.47
C SER A 30 -0.04 19.62 4.83
N ILE A 31 -0.02 19.66 3.51
CA ILE A 31 -0.81 20.59 2.68
C ILE A 31 -2.27 20.52 3.12
N SER A 32 -2.81 21.63 3.60
CA SER A 32 -4.26 21.76 3.84
C SER A 32 -4.96 21.81 2.48
N ILE A 33 -5.54 20.69 2.07
CA ILE A 33 -6.38 20.63 0.89
C ILE A 33 -7.77 21.08 1.34
N GLU A 34 -8.22 22.25 0.86
CA GLU A 34 -9.60 22.68 1.05
C GLU A 34 -10.50 21.82 0.17
N THR A 35 -11.05 20.76 0.74
CA THR A 35 -12.06 19.93 0.07
C THR A 35 -13.37 19.96 0.84
N LYS A 36 -14.48 19.88 0.10
CA LYS A 36 -15.82 19.80 0.72
C LYS A 36 -16.08 18.44 1.38
N ASN A 37 -15.37 17.40 0.95
CA ASN A 37 -15.55 16.03 1.44
C ASN A 37 -14.20 15.46 1.87
N ILE A 38 -14.07 15.16 3.15
CA ILE A 38 -12.91 14.47 3.73
C ILE A 38 -13.37 13.06 4.10
N TYR A 39 -12.70 12.05 3.57
CA TYR A 39 -12.91 10.65 3.92
C TYR A 39 -11.72 10.14 4.72
N LYS A 40 -11.98 9.39 5.78
CA LYS A 40 -10.94 8.62 6.48
C LYS A 40 -10.58 7.39 5.65
N GLY A 41 -9.36 6.89 5.79
CA GLY A 41 -8.97 5.63 5.15
C GLY A 41 -9.94 4.47 5.45
N LEU A 42 -10.46 4.40 6.69
CA LEU A 42 -11.46 3.41 7.09
C LEU A 42 -12.81 3.54 6.37
N ASP A 43 -13.13 4.70 5.80
CA ASP A 43 -14.38 4.91 5.06
C ASP A 43 -14.30 4.36 3.63
N VAL A 44 -13.09 4.08 3.14
CA VAL A 44 -12.82 3.69 1.75
C VAL A 44 -12.11 2.34 1.60
N VAL A 45 -11.48 1.86 2.67
CA VAL A 45 -10.79 0.57 2.70
C VAL A 45 -11.72 -0.50 3.26
N GLU A 46 -11.91 -1.58 2.52
CA GLU A 46 -12.68 -2.74 2.96
C GLU A 46 -11.81 -3.78 3.65
N TYR A 47 -10.63 -4.03 3.09
CA TYR A 47 -9.74 -5.08 3.57
C TYR A 47 -8.27 -4.77 3.32
N ILE A 48 -7.42 -5.19 4.25
CA ILE A 48 -5.95 -5.12 4.12
C ILE A 48 -5.36 -6.50 4.39
N GLN A 49 -4.45 -6.94 3.53
CA GLN A 49 -3.77 -8.23 3.65
C GLN A 49 -2.28 -8.09 3.40
N TYR A 50 -1.49 -8.83 4.18
CA TYR A 50 -0.05 -9.00 3.95
C TYR A 50 0.22 -10.13 2.95
N GLY A 51 1.28 -9.98 2.17
CA GLY A 51 1.76 -11.02 1.28
C GLY A 51 2.53 -12.12 1.98
N THR A 52 3.02 -13.09 1.19
CA THR A 52 3.81 -14.21 1.69
C THR A 52 5.21 -13.80 2.14
N SER A 53 5.67 -14.39 3.26
CA SER A 53 7.07 -14.31 3.71
C SER A 53 7.90 -15.54 3.25
N LYS A 54 7.29 -16.46 2.53
CA LYS A 54 7.98 -17.65 2.03
C LYS A 54 9.06 -17.24 1.02
N ARG A 55 10.13 -18.03 0.99
CA ARG A 55 11.24 -17.77 0.08
C ARG A 55 10.81 -18.03 -1.37
N CYS A 56 11.11 -17.06 -2.22
CA CYS A 56 10.88 -17.14 -3.66
C CYS A 56 12.24 -17.05 -4.36
N ASP A 57 12.46 -17.91 -5.31
CA ASP A 57 13.71 -18.02 -6.07
C ASP A 57 13.47 -17.70 -7.55
N GLU A 58 14.55 -17.46 -8.27
CA GLU A 58 14.50 -17.35 -9.74
C GLU A 58 14.35 -18.77 -10.31
N GLY A 59 13.41 -18.96 -11.21
CA GLY A 59 13.18 -20.25 -11.87
C GLY A 59 11.75 -20.40 -12.36
N ASP A 60 11.58 -21.28 -13.31
CA ASP A 60 10.29 -21.59 -13.91
C ASP A 60 9.51 -22.60 -13.08
N GLY A 61 8.19 -22.58 -13.20
CA GLY A 61 7.29 -23.62 -12.69
C GLY A 61 6.69 -23.38 -11.31
N GLY A 62 7.01 -22.27 -10.63
CA GLY A 62 6.35 -21.86 -9.38
C GLY A 62 5.28 -20.80 -9.59
N ILE A 63 4.60 -20.40 -8.51
CA ILE A 63 3.65 -19.30 -8.52
C ILE A 63 4.43 -17.97 -8.59
N PRO A 64 4.24 -17.13 -9.62
CA PRO A 64 4.93 -15.85 -9.71
C PRO A 64 4.55 -14.94 -8.54
N VAL A 65 5.55 -14.35 -7.86
CA VAL A 65 5.35 -13.54 -6.66
C VAL A 65 5.89 -12.14 -6.89
N LEU A 66 4.98 -11.20 -6.87
CA LEU A 66 5.25 -9.78 -7.04
C LEU A 66 5.95 -9.21 -5.81
N ARG A 67 7.01 -8.46 -6.03
CA ARG A 67 7.84 -7.82 -5.01
C ARG A 67 7.85 -6.31 -5.25
N LEU A 68 8.52 -5.59 -4.39
CA LEU A 68 8.58 -4.12 -4.46
C LEU A 68 9.23 -3.56 -5.75
N ASN A 69 10.13 -4.32 -6.38
CA ASN A 69 10.80 -3.87 -7.62
C ASN A 69 9.87 -3.87 -8.85
N GLU A 70 8.79 -4.63 -8.78
CA GLU A 70 7.80 -4.72 -9.84
C GLU A 70 6.69 -3.68 -9.71
N LEU A 71 6.74 -2.77 -8.71
CA LEU A 71 5.83 -1.64 -8.59
C LEU A 71 6.46 -0.39 -9.24
N ASN A 72 5.97 0.00 -10.41
CA ASN A 72 6.50 1.10 -11.21
C ASN A 72 5.42 2.11 -11.58
N ASN A 73 5.58 3.35 -11.14
CA ASN A 73 4.74 4.49 -11.53
C ASN A 73 3.22 4.23 -11.41
N GLY A 74 2.79 3.55 -10.36
CA GLY A 74 1.39 3.25 -10.12
C GLY A 74 0.87 1.96 -10.76
N PHE A 75 1.72 1.21 -11.47
CA PHE A 75 1.36 -0.04 -12.12
C PHE A 75 2.27 -1.18 -11.68
N ILE A 76 1.82 -2.41 -11.90
CA ILE A 76 2.62 -3.60 -11.68
C ILE A 76 3.27 -4.07 -12.99
N SER A 77 4.47 -4.64 -12.90
CA SER A 77 5.14 -5.36 -13.99
C SER A 77 5.18 -6.86 -13.71
N THR A 78 5.60 -7.65 -14.68
CA THR A 78 5.69 -9.11 -14.55
C THR A 78 6.71 -9.50 -13.46
N PRO A 79 6.34 -10.34 -12.49
CA PRO A 79 7.24 -10.84 -11.47
C PRO A 79 8.40 -11.65 -12.08
N GLN A 80 9.58 -11.47 -11.51
CA GLN A 80 10.79 -12.22 -11.92
C GLN A 80 11.09 -13.41 -11.00
N LYS A 81 10.37 -13.52 -9.89
CA LYS A 81 10.57 -14.61 -8.92
C LYS A 81 9.30 -15.41 -8.75
N SER A 82 9.50 -16.71 -8.52
CA SER A 82 8.43 -17.67 -8.29
C SER A 82 8.59 -18.36 -6.95
N CYS A 83 7.48 -18.74 -6.33
CA CYS A 83 7.43 -19.49 -5.09
C CYS A 83 6.88 -20.88 -5.35
N HIS A 84 7.67 -21.92 -4.98
CA HIS A 84 7.32 -23.34 -5.18
C HIS A 84 6.65 -23.97 -3.95
N ILE A 85 6.59 -23.24 -2.83
CA ILE A 85 6.14 -23.78 -1.53
C ILE A 85 4.83 -23.15 -1.04
N LEU A 86 4.13 -22.39 -1.88
CA LEU A 86 2.78 -21.96 -1.58
C LEU A 86 1.81 -23.13 -1.75
N SER A 87 0.92 -23.32 -0.78
CA SER A 87 -0.20 -24.25 -0.98
C SER A 87 -1.26 -23.61 -1.88
N ASP A 88 -2.17 -24.41 -2.44
CA ASP A 88 -3.25 -23.91 -3.29
C ASP A 88 -4.14 -22.92 -2.52
N GLU A 89 -4.41 -23.18 -1.24
CA GLU A 89 -5.21 -22.31 -0.38
C GLU A 89 -4.51 -20.95 -0.13
N GLU A 90 -3.20 -20.97 0.16
CA GLU A 90 -2.42 -19.75 0.32
C GLU A 90 -2.37 -18.94 -0.99
N TYR A 91 -2.17 -19.63 -2.11
CA TYR A 91 -2.17 -19.01 -3.42
C TYR A 91 -3.51 -18.34 -3.73
N GLU A 92 -4.62 -19.05 -3.58
CA GLU A 92 -5.94 -18.45 -3.83
C GLU A 92 -6.22 -17.25 -2.92
N SER A 93 -5.74 -17.28 -1.68
CA SER A 93 -5.83 -16.14 -0.77
C SER A 93 -4.98 -14.95 -1.22
N LEU A 94 -3.81 -15.19 -1.83
CA LEU A 94 -2.83 -14.17 -2.19
C LEU A 94 -2.90 -13.77 -3.67
N ARG A 95 -3.66 -14.47 -4.48
CA ARG A 95 -3.80 -14.17 -5.91
C ARG A 95 -4.37 -12.77 -6.12
N LEU A 96 -3.66 -11.98 -6.92
CA LEU A 96 -4.04 -10.61 -7.22
C LEU A 96 -5.14 -10.55 -8.26
N LYS A 97 -6.13 -9.71 -7.99
CA LYS A 97 -7.30 -9.48 -8.83
C LYS A 97 -7.33 -8.04 -9.31
N LYS A 98 -8.03 -7.81 -10.39
CA LYS A 98 -8.32 -6.46 -10.88
C LYS A 98 -8.91 -5.58 -9.78
N GLY A 99 -8.35 -4.39 -9.63
CA GLY A 99 -8.76 -3.41 -8.62
C GLY A 99 -8.01 -3.53 -7.28
N ASP A 100 -7.21 -4.57 -7.07
CA ASP A 100 -6.33 -4.63 -5.90
C ASP A 100 -5.30 -3.50 -5.95
N VAL A 101 -5.06 -2.84 -4.83
CA VAL A 101 -4.00 -1.84 -4.68
C VAL A 101 -2.90 -2.41 -3.82
N LEU A 102 -1.68 -2.42 -4.35
CA LEU A 102 -0.49 -2.84 -3.61
C LEU A 102 0.26 -1.62 -3.12
N ILE A 103 0.68 -1.64 -1.86
CA ILE A 103 1.44 -0.56 -1.23
C ILE A 103 2.72 -1.12 -0.63
N ILE A 104 3.85 -0.45 -0.85
CA ILE A 104 5.13 -0.81 -0.24
C ILE A 104 5.07 -0.48 1.25
N ARG A 105 5.09 -1.54 2.08
CA ARG A 105 5.03 -1.44 3.52
C ARG A 105 6.38 -1.08 4.14
N THR A 106 7.44 -1.69 3.64
CA THR A 106 8.78 -1.55 4.20
C THR A 106 9.85 -1.63 3.11
N ASN A 107 10.86 -0.79 3.24
CA ASN A 107 12.03 -0.77 2.37
C ASN A 107 13.20 -0.12 3.12
N GLY A 108 14.43 -0.51 2.78
CA GLY A 108 15.63 0.16 3.28
C GLY A 108 15.77 1.62 2.82
N ASN A 109 15.12 1.98 1.71
CA ASN A 109 14.99 3.36 1.25
C ASN A 109 13.62 3.92 1.66
N PRO A 110 13.56 4.89 2.60
CA PRO A 110 12.29 5.47 3.08
C PRO A 110 11.45 6.09 1.96
N ASN A 111 12.07 6.61 0.90
CA ASN A 111 11.38 7.24 -0.23
C ASN A 111 10.53 6.27 -1.07
N LEU A 112 10.70 4.98 -0.88
CA LEU A 112 9.91 3.95 -1.54
C LEU A 112 8.72 3.48 -0.70
N VAL A 113 8.77 3.68 0.61
CA VAL A 113 7.66 3.30 1.51
C VAL A 113 6.44 4.16 1.21
N GLY A 114 5.27 3.52 1.12
CA GLY A 114 4.02 4.16 0.76
C GLY A 114 3.79 4.31 -0.74
N LYS A 115 4.76 3.99 -1.61
CA LYS A 115 4.48 3.89 -3.04
C LYS A 115 3.47 2.78 -3.30
N ALA A 116 2.54 3.06 -4.20
CA ALA A 116 1.43 2.18 -4.50
C ALA A 116 1.33 1.89 -6.00
N ALA A 117 0.69 0.78 -6.32
CA ALA A 117 0.35 0.39 -7.69
C ALA A 117 -1.02 -0.31 -7.70
N VAL A 118 -1.78 -0.11 -8.76
CA VAL A 118 -3.06 -0.78 -8.98
C VAL A 118 -2.89 -1.95 -9.93
N VAL A 119 -3.65 -3.01 -9.68
CA VAL A 119 -3.75 -4.19 -10.55
C VAL A 119 -4.87 -3.93 -11.55
N LEU A 120 -4.52 -3.79 -12.83
CA LEU A 120 -5.47 -3.40 -13.89
C LEU A 120 -6.29 -4.58 -14.43
N ASP A 121 -5.74 -5.79 -14.36
CA ASP A 121 -6.37 -7.01 -14.85
C ASP A 121 -6.15 -8.17 -13.88
N ASP A 122 -7.01 -9.20 -13.94
CA ASP A 122 -6.81 -10.42 -13.15
C ASP A 122 -5.49 -11.09 -13.52
N THR A 123 -4.75 -11.52 -12.52
CA THR A 123 -3.43 -12.11 -12.71
C THR A 123 -3.34 -13.50 -12.10
N GLN A 124 -2.24 -14.21 -12.41
CA GLN A 124 -1.82 -15.43 -11.73
C GLN A 124 -0.72 -15.15 -10.69
N PHE A 125 -0.54 -13.89 -10.29
CA PHE A 125 0.51 -13.47 -9.37
C PHE A 125 0.03 -13.48 -7.93
N ALA A 126 0.86 -13.98 -7.02
CA ALA A 126 0.80 -13.67 -5.61
C ALA A 126 1.71 -12.48 -5.29
N PHE A 127 1.81 -12.06 -4.04
CA PHE A 127 2.67 -10.94 -3.64
C PHE A 127 3.41 -11.22 -2.34
N ALA A 128 4.57 -10.59 -2.19
CA ALA A 128 5.47 -10.77 -1.04
C ALA A 128 5.10 -9.87 0.15
N SER A 129 5.51 -10.26 1.35
CA SER A 129 5.20 -9.58 2.62
C SER A 129 5.78 -8.16 2.77
N TYR A 130 6.66 -7.72 1.88
CA TYR A 130 7.10 -6.33 1.79
C TYR A 130 6.01 -5.39 1.29
N LEU A 131 4.95 -5.97 0.70
CA LEU A 131 3.77 -5.28 0.23
C LEU A 131 2.59 -5.63 1.13
N PHE A 132 1.62 -4.75 1.17
CA PHE A 132 0.29 -5.12 1.58
C PHE A 132 -0.71 -4.75 0.49
N ARG A 133 -1.73 -5.60 0.38
CA ARG A 133 -2.86 -5.40 -0.52
C ARG A 133 -3.94 -4.62 0.21
N VAL A 134 -4.45 -3.60 -0.44
CA VAL A 134 -5.64 -2.86 -0.02
C VAL A 134 -6.76 -3.15 -1.01
N ILE A 135 -7.89 -3.60 -0.52
CA ILE A 135 -9.13 -3.71 -1.28
C ILE A 135 -9.99 -2.53 -0.89
N THR A 136 -10.38 -1.73 -1.88
CA THR A 136 -11.28 -0.59 -1.67
C THR A 136 -12.72 -1.04 -1.68
N ASN A 137 -13.55 -0.33 -0.91
CA ASN A 137 -14.98 -0.49 -1.03
C ASN A 137 -15.51 0.22 -2.29
N LYS A 138 -16.80 0.03 -2.57
CA LYS A 138 -17.48 0.60 -3.74
C LYS A 138 -17.59 2.13 -3.78
N ASN A 139 -17.17 2.82 -2.72
CA ASN A 139 -17.29 4.28 -2.62
C ASN A 139 -16.12 5.01 -3.29
N ILE A 140 -15.05 4.31 -3.60
CA ILE A 140 -13.85 4.88 -4.21
C ILE A 140 -13.30 3.96 -5.30
N SER A 141 -12.83 4.55 -6.40
CA SER A 141 -12.06 3.83 -7.40
C SER A 141 -10.65 3.54 -6.87
N PRO A 142 -10.13 2.30 -7.03
CA PRO A 142 -8.78 1.93 -6.59
C PRO A 142 -7.69 2.86 -7.11
N GLU A 143 -7.85 3.37 -8.34
CA GLU A 143 -6.89 4.26 -8.98
C GLU A 143 -6.73 5.58 -8.23
N LEU A 144 -7.75 6.04 -7.51
CA LEU A 144 -7.68 7.26 -6.70
C LEU A 144 -6.72 7.13 -5.51
N LEU A 145 -6.47 5.90 -5.00
CA LEU A 145 -5.51 5.68 -3.91
C LEU A 145 -4.05 5.82 -4.35
N ILE A 146 -3.77 5.78 -5.64
CA ILE A 146 -2.40 5.88 -6.18
C ILE A 146 -2.08 7.25 -6.74
N LEU A 147 -3.07 8.14 -6.84
CA LEU A 147 -2.85 9.53 -7.26
C LEU A 147 -2.12 10.30 -6.14
N ARG A 148 -1.08 11.01 -6.51
CA ARG A 148 -0.28 11.89 -5.65
C ARG A 148 -0.43 13.32 -6.08
#